data_4ca61c3c40f90fc5b8bfec631e368c52
#
_entry.id   4ca61c3c40f90fc5b8bfec631e368c52
#
_cell.length_a   1.000
_cell.length_b   1.000
_cell.length_c   1.000
_cell.angle_alpha   90.00
_cell.angle_beta   90.00
_cell.angle_gamma   90.00
#
_symmetry.space_group_name_H-M   'P 1'
#
loop_
_entity.id
_entity.type
_entity.pdbx_description
1 polymer ?
#
loop_
_entity_poly.entity_id
_entity_poly.type
_entity_poly.pdbx_seq_one_letter_code
_entity_poly.pdbx_strand_id
1 'polypeptide(L)'
;MRFLSKYSNHRTDEYGGSTENRCRLLTDIIDEIHRVCGEDYPILIRYSADDLMPGGQRLEDLKEVIEVVEKHGVDAWSIQAGFHEAPRPVANQLVPEGEFIYLSKAAKQYTMLLVWHVTGSLSRKSA
;
A
#
# COMPACT_ATOMS: atom_id res chain seq x y z
N MET A 1 -6.72 -5.16 1.87
CA MET A 1 -5.32 -5.55 2.16
C MET A 1 -5.15 -6.50 3.34
N ARG A 2 -6.12 -7.36 3.61
CA ARG A 2 -6.08 -8.25 4.78
C ARG A 2 -4.94 -9.27 4.77
N PHE A 3 -4.46 -9.66 3.61
CA PHE A 3 -3.32 -10.60 3.49
C PHE A 3 -1.98 -9.97 3.83
N LEU A 4 -1.76 -8.69 3.53
CA LEU A 4 -0.49 -8.02 3.79
C LEU A 4 -0.31 -7.62 5.26
N SER A 5 -1.39 -7.20 5.94
CA SER A 5 -1.31 -6.75 7.32
C SER A 5 -1.03 -7.89 8.30
N LYS A 6 -0.02 -7.72 9.15
CA LYS A 6 0.31 -8.65 10.25
C LYS A 6 -0.83 -8.76 11.27
N TYR A 7 -1.64 -7.72 11.39
CA TYR A 7 -2.78 -7.70 12.31
C TYR A 7 -3.88 -8.67 11.88
N SER A 8 -4.15 -8.80 10.58
CA SER A 8 -5.25 -9.63 10.07
C SER A 8 -4.78 -10.96 9.48
N ASN A 9 -3.52 -11.08 9.08
CA ASN A 9 -2.99 -12.30 8.48
C ASN A 9 -2.21 -13.11 9.52
N HIS A 10 -2.89 -14.11 10.09
CA HIS A 10 -2.32 -15.09 11.02
C HIS A 10 -2.07 -16.46 10.40
N ARG A 11 -2.02 -16.53 9.06
CA ARG A 11 -1.77 -17.78 8.32
C ARG A 11 -0.36 -18.31 8.58
N THR A 12 -0.24 -19.63 8.58
CA THR A 12 1.03 -20.36 8.78
C THR A 12 1.49 -21.11 7.53
N ASP A 13 0.77 -20.93 6.42
CA ASP A 13 1.10 -21.47 5.10
C ASP A 13 1.88 -20.45 4.25
N GLU A 14 2.03 -20.75 2.96
CA GLU A 14 2.76 -19.89 1.99
C GLU A 14 2.16 -18.51 1.76
N TYR A 15 1.01 -18.19 2.34
CA TYR A 15 0.36 -16.87 2.27
C TYR A 15 0.48 -16.08 3.59
N GLY A 16 1.26 -16.55 4.57
CA GLY A 16 1.42 -15.92 5.87
C GLY A 16 2.85 -15.90 6.39
N GLY A 17 3.05 -15.22 7.51
CA GLY A 17 4.38 -15.08 8.15
C GLY A 17 5.23 -13.98 7.53
N SER A 18 6.19 -14.30 6.66
CA SER A 18 7.10 -13.32 6.05
C SER A 18 6.38 -12.30 5.16
N THR A 19 7.01 -11.16 4.90
CA THR A 19 6.47 -10.15 3.96
C THR A 19 6.26 -10.73 2.57
N GLU A 20 7.20 -11.52 2.09
CA GLU A 20 7.08 -12.20 0.79
C GLU A 20 5.83 -13.08 0.73
N ASN A 21 5.62 -13.93 1.74
CA ASN A 21 4.43 -14.78 1.82
C ASN A 21 3.13 -13.97 1.91
N ARG A 22 3.10 -12.90 2.71
CA ARG A 22 1.92 -12.03 2.79
C ARG A 22 1.64 -11.29 1.49
N CYS A 23 2.66 -11.01 0.69
CA CYS A 23 2.52 -10.41 -0.64
C CYS A 23 2.09 -11.42 -1.70
N ARG A 24 2.27 -12.73 -1.50
CA ARG A 24 2.08 -13.79 -2.50
C ARG A 24 0.74 -13.70 -3.24
N LEU A 25 -0.37 -13.54 -2.53
CA LEU A 25 -1.66 -13.40 -3.20
C LEU A 25 -1.70 -12.20 -4.16
N LEU A 26 -1.08 -11.08 -3.77
CA LEU A 26 -1.03 -9.89 -4.61
C LEU A 26 -0.14 -10.13 -5.83
N THR A 27 1.03 -10.75 -5.64
CA THR A 27 1.96 -11.03 -6.73
C THR A 27 1.41 -12.07 -7.70
N ASP A 28 0.72 -13.11 -7.20
CA ASP A 28 0.04 -14.11 -8.04
C ASP A 28 -1.04 -13.45 -8.93
N ILE A 29 -1.77 -12.45 -8.39
CA ILE A 29 -2.77 -11.68 -9.15
C ILE A 29 -2.09 -10.82 -10.23
N ILE A 30 -0.98 -10.17 -9.92
CA ILE A 30 -0.22 -9.35 -10.87
C ILE A 30 0.27 -10.23 -12.03
N ASP A 31 0.91 -11.36 -11.71
CA ASP A 31 1.44 -12.31 -12.70
C ASP A 31 0.31 -12.83 -13.61
N GLU A 32 -0.86 -13.13 -13.03
CA GLU A 32 -2.01 -13.59 -13.81
C GLU A 32 -2.58 -12.48 -14.71
N ILE A 33 -2.59 -11.21 -14.27
CA ILE A 33 -3.00 -10.08 -15.11
C ILE A 33 -2.05 -9.97 -16.32
N HIS A 34 -0.73 -10.01 -16.11
CA HIS A 34 0.24 -9.98 -17.20
C HIS A 34 0.10 -11.16 -18.14
N ARG A 35 -0.14 -12.36 -17.60
CA ARG A 35 -0.36 -13.57 -18.41
C ARG A 35 -1.59 -13.43 -19.34
N VAL A 36 -2.66 -12.79 -18.87
CA VAL A 36 -3.93 -12.69 -19.62
C VAL A 36 -3.97 -11.45 -20.51
N CYS A 37 -3.50 -10.31 -20.00
CA CYS A 37 -3.63 -9.00 -20.65
C CYS A 37 -2.36 -8.57 -21.40
N GLY A 38 -1.24 -9.25 -21.19
CA GLY A 38 0.07 -8.91 -21.76
C GLY A 38 0.93 -8.11 -20.79
N GLU A 39 2.25 -8.17 -21.01
CA GLU A 39 3.27 -7.53 -20.17
C GLU A 39 3.16 -5.99 -20.09
N ASP A 40 2.63 -5.37 -21.16
CA ASP A 40 2.46 -3.92 -21.25
C ASP A 40 1.16 -3.41 -20.61
N TYR A 41 0.36 -4.30 -19.99
CA TYR A 41 -0.89 -3.88 -19.36
C TYR A 41 -0.61 -3.12 -18.07
N PRO A 42 -1.05 -1.84 -17.91
CA PRO A 42 -0.68 -1.03 -16.76
C PRO A 42 -1.34 -1.51 -15.47
N ILE A 43 -0.52 -1.72 -14.44
CA ILE A 43 -0.96 -2.17 -13.12
C ILE A 43 -0.63 -1.12 -12.06
N LEU A 44 -1.66 -0.63 -11.40
CA LEU A 44 -1.57 0.36 -10.33
C LEU A 44 -1.99 -0.27 -9.00
N ILE A 45 -1.15 -0.15 -7.97
CA ILE A 45 -1.41 -0.74 -6.67
C ILE A 45 -1.84 0.33 -5.67
N ARG A 46 -3.03 0.15 -5.07
CA ARG A 46 -3.41 0.93 -3.89
C ARG A 46 -2.98 0.20 -2.63
N TYR A 47 -2.15 0.86 -1.83
CA TYR A 47 -1.55 0.28 -0.64
C TYR A 47 -1.70 1.18 0.59
N SER A 48 -2.06 0.58 1.73
CA SER A 48 -2.02 1.24 3.04
C SER A 48 -0.62 1.08 3.61
N ALA A 49 0.15 2.16 3.62
CA ALA A 49 1.54 2.13 4.09
C ALA A 49 1.65 2.11 5.62
N ASP A 50 0.60 2.50 6.33
CA ASP A 50 0.48 2.38 7.78
C ASP A 50 -0.98 2.07 8.13
N ASP A 51 -1.21 1.00 8.88
CA ASP A 51 -2.55 0.61 9.33
C ASP A 51 -3.08 1.51 10.47
N LEU A 52 -2.23 2.32 11.07
CA LEU A 52 -2.52 3.21 12.22
C LEU A 52 -3.07 2.46 13.43
N MET A 53 -2.65 1.21 13.63
CA MET A 53 -3.08 0.39 14.75
C MET A 53 -1.97 -0.53 15.26
N PRO A 54 -1.99 -0.90 16.56
CA PRO A 54 -1.01 -1.82 17.13
C PRO A 54 -0.99 -3.17 16.41
N GLY A 55 0.18 -3.69 16.11
CA GLY A 55 0.37 -4.98 15.43
C GLY A 55 0.04 -4.99 13.94
N GLY A 56 -0.40 -3.86 13.37
CA GLY A 56 -0.66 -3.70 11.94
C GLY A 56 0.59 -3.43 11.11
N GLN A 57 0.36 -3.19 9.83
CA GLN A 57 1.37 -2.75 8.88
C GLN A 57 1.91 -1.39 9.31
N ARG A 58 3.21 -1.19 9.20
CA ARG A 58 3.90 0.05 9.56
C ARG A 58 4.72 0.59 8.40
N LEU A 59 5.08 1.85 8.48
CA LEU A 59 5.91 2.51 7.46
C LEU A 59 7.26 1.80 7.24
N GLU A 60 7.82 1.18 8.28
CA GLU A 60 9.06 0.42 8.19
C GLU A 60 8.94 -0.83 7.29
N ASP A 61 7.73 -1.42 7.20
CA ASP A 61 7.47 -2.57 6.34
C ASP A 61 7.34 -2.19 4.84
N LEU A 62 7.14 -0.90 4.55
CA LEU A 62 6.83 -0.39 3.20
C LEU A 62 7.93 -0.72 2.19
N LYS A 63 9.18 -0.55 2.59
CA LYS A 63 10.34 -0.82 1.72
C LYS A 63 10.32 -2.26 1.21
N GLU A 64 10.17 -3.22 2.12
CA GLU A 64 10.18 -4.64 1.79
C GLU A 64 9.00 -5.03 0.89
N VAL A 65 7.82 -4.46 1.13
CA VAL A 65 6.65 -4.68 0.28
C VAL A 65 6.87 -4.15 -1.13
N ILE A 66 7.41 -2.94 -1.28
CA ILE A 66 7.74 -2.35 -2.58
C ILE A 66 8.75 -3.25 -3.32
N GLU A 67 9.85 -3.64 -2.65
CA GLU A 67 10.89 -4.49 -3.24
C GLU A 67 10.36 -5.86 -3.70
N VAL A 68 9.39 -6.44 -3.00
CA VAL A 68 8.77 -7.71 -3.39
C VAL A 68 7.85 -7.51 -4.58
N VAL A 69 6.93 -6.53 -4.50
CA VAL A 69 5.85 -6.37 -5.47
C VAL A 69 6.35 -5.83 -6.82
N GLU A 70 7.33 -4.92 -6.83
CA GLU A 70 7.84 -4.33 -8.08
C GLU A 70 8.56 -5.35 -8.98
N LYS A 71 9.05 -6.45 -8.44
CA LYS A 71 9.64 -7.55 -9.25
C LYS A 71 8.63 -8.19 -10.19
N HIS A 72 7.33 -8.01 -9.94
CA HIS A 72 6.24 -8.58 -10.73
C HIS A 72 5.66 -7.61 -11.77
N GLY A 73 6.26 -6.41 -11.94
CA GLY A 73 5.90 -5.52 -13.04
C GLY A 73 4.69 -4.62 -12.76
N VAL A 74 4.75 -3.81 -11.70
CA VAL A 74 3.77 -2.75 -11.44
C VAL A 74 4.26 -1.41 -11.94
N ASP A 75 3.36 -0.49 -12.28
CA ASP A 75 3.69 0.80 -12.90
C ASP A 75 3.58 1.98 -11.93
N ALA A 76 2.75 1.85 -10.90
CA ALA A 76 2.53 2.97 -9.99
C ALA A 76 1.94 2.55 -8.64
N TRP A 77 2.16 3.42 -7.63
CA TRP A 77 1.67 3.25 -6.27
C TRP A 77 0.69 4.35 -5.87
N SER A 78 -0.46 3.94 -5.38
CA SER A 78 -1.45 4.80 -4.75
C SER A 78 -1.39 4.60 -3.24
N ILE A 79 -0.69 5.48 -2.54
CA ILE A 79 -0.42 5.35 -1.11
C ILE A 79 -1.54 5.98 -0.29
N GLN A 80 -1.99 5.23 0.70
CA GLN A 80 -2.97 5.67 1.69
C GLN A 80 -2.55 5.25 3.10
N ALA A 81 -3.32 5.67 4.11
CA ALA A 81 -3.17 5.26 5.49
C ALA A 81 -4.44 4.57 6.00
N GLY A 82 -4.28 3.83 7.09
CA GLY A 82 -5.36 3.31 7.91
C GLY A 82 -5.87 1.93 7.53
N PHE A 83 -6.45 1.32 8.54
CA PHE A 83 -7.16 0.06 8.49
C PHE A 83 -8.61 0.30 8.95
N HIS A 84 -9.55 -0.52 8.51
CA HIS A 84 -10.98 -0.28 8.79
C HIS A 84 -11.31 -0.20 10.29
N GLU A 85 -10.59 -0.98 11.10
CA GLU A 85 -10.76 -1.05 12.56
C GLU A 85 -9.78 -0.11 13.31
N ALA A 86 -9.02 0.73 12.59
CA ALA A 86 -8.08 1.65 13.24
C ALA A 86 -8.81 2.65 14.15
N PRO A 87 -8.33 2.87 15.38
CA PRO A 87 -8.96 3.80 16.31
C PRO A 87 -8.90 5.25 15.84
N ARG A 88 -7.96 5.56 14.92
CA ARG A 88 -7.83 6.89 14.32
C ARG A 88 -8.51 6.90 12.95
N PRO A 89 -9.49 7.77 12.73
CA PRO A 89 -10.11 7.92 11.43
C PRO A 89 -9.11 8.48 10.40
N VAL A 90 -9.16 7.94 9.19
CA VAL A 90 -8.22 8.30 8.11
C VAL A 90 -8.78 9.39 7.20
N ALA A 91 -10.09 9.44 7.06
CA ALA A 91 -10.76 10.39 6.17
C ALA A 91 -12.01 10.95 6.86
N ASN A 92 -11.85 11.97 7.69
CA ASN A 92 -12.93 12.76 8.21
C ASN A 92 -12.50 14.23 8.39
N GLN A 93 -13.45 15.09 8.71
CA GLN A 93 -13.21 16.52 8.91
C GLN A 93 -12.27 16.86 10.09
N LEU A 94 -11.98 15.91 10.96
CA LEU A 94 -11.09 16.07 12.12
C LEU A 94 -9.62 15.79 11.79
N VAL A 95 -9.33 15.29 10.60
CA VAL A 95 -7.96 15.03 10.13
C VAL A 95 -7.50 16.20 9.29
N PRO A 96 -6.39 16.86 9.67
CA PRO A 96 -5.85 17.97 8.89
C PRO A 96 -5.54 17.59 7.44
N GLU A 97 -5.72 18.53 6.52
CA GLU A 97 -5.32 18.33 5.14
C GLU A 97 -3.84 18.00 5.03
N GLY A 98 -3.51 16.98 4.24
CA GLY A 98 -2.14 16.57 4.03
C GLY A 98 -1.49 15.77 5.16
N GLU A 99 -2.22 15.43 6.22
CA GLU A 99 -1.72 14.70 7.39
C GLU A 99 -0.89 13.46 7.02
N PHE A 100 -1.28 12.73 5.98
CA PHE A 100 -0.62 11.46 5.59
C PHE A 100 0.30 11.58 4.37
N ILE A 101 0.61 12.80 3.90
CA ILE A 101 1.52 13.00 2.75
C ILE A 101 2.91 12.42 3.03
N TYR A 102 3.35 12.39 4.28
CA TYR A 102 4.63 11.81 4.66
C TYR A 102 4.78 10.34 4.24
N LEU A 103 3.69 9.57 4.17
CA LEU A 103 3.70 8.17 3.71
C LEU A 103 4.07 8.08 2.23
N SER A 104 3.50 8.95 1.39
CA SER A 104 3.84 8.98 -0.04
C SER A 104 5.27 9.49 -0.28
N LYS A 105 5.74 10.44 0.54
CA LYS A 105 7.14 10.89 0.51
C LYS A 105 8.09 9.77 0.89
N ALA A 106 7.74 8.96 1.90
CA ALA A 106 8.55 7.80 2.28
C ALA A 106 8.54 6.72 1.20
N ALA A 107 7.36 6.40 0.63
CA ALA A 107 7.27 5.47 -0.49
C ALA A 107 8.19 5.87 -1.64
N LYS A 108 8.21 7.16 -1.99
CA LYS A 108 9.05 7.69 -3.08
C LYS A 108 10.57 7.53 -2.85
N GLN A 109 11.01 7.26 -1.64
CA GLN A 109 12.41 6.96 -1.34
C GLN A 109 12.80 5.52 -1.75
N TYR A 110 11.84 4.63 -1.90
CA TYR A 110 12.04 3.20 -2.17
C TYR A 110 11.69 2.78 -3.60
N THR A 111 11.10 3.69 -4.39
CA THR A 111 10.68 3.39 -5.77
C THR A 111 10.97 4.54 -6.73
N MET A 112 11.28 4.19 -7.98
CA MET A 112 11.35 5.15 -9.09
C MET A 112 9.99 5.37 -9.77
N LEU A 113 9.01 4.50 -9.50
CA LEU A 113 7.68 4.55 -10.08
C LEU A 113 6.90 5.79 -9.63
N LEU A 114 5.80 6.08 -10.32
CA LEU A 114 4.88 7.13 -9.93
C LEU A 114 4.23 6.78 -8.57
N VAL A 115 4.25 7.74 -7.64
CA VAL A 115 3.60 7.63 -6.34
C VAL A 115 2.65 8.80 -6.15
N TRP A 116 1.39 8.52 -5.81
CA TRP A 116 0.44 9.56 -5.40
C TRP A 116 -0.24 9.22 -4.08
N HIS A 117 -0.77 10.25 -3.44
CA HIS A 117 -1.49 10.15 -2.17
C HIS A 117 -3.01 10.23 -2.40
N VAL A 118 -3.79 9.44 -1.65
CA VAL A 118 -5.24 9.32 -1.87
C VAL A 118 -6.09 9.89 -0.73
N THR A 119 -5.53 10.08 0.45
CA THR A 119 -6.28 10.55 1.62
C THR A 119 -6.01 12.01 1.94
N GLY A 120 -7.08 12.77 2.15
CA GLY A 120 -7.02 14.20 2.43
C GLY A 120 -6.96 15.02 1.15
N SER A 121 -8.12 15.49 0.69
CA SER A 121 -8.23 16.44 -0.41
C SER A 121 -7.46 17.71 -0.07
N LEU A 122 -6.47 18.04 -0.90
CA LEU A 122 -5.93 19.41 -0.92
C LEU A 122 -7.02 20.32 -1.48
N SER A 123 -7.69 21.09 -0.63
CA SER A 123 -8.49 22.20 -1.13
C SER A 123 -7.53 23.14 -1.86
N ARG A 124 -7.76 23.37 -3.16
CA ARG A 124 -7.12 24.50 -3.83
C ARG A 124 -7.59 25.76 -3.11
N LYS A 125 -6.72 26.37 -2.32
CA LYS A 125 -6.90 27.77 -2.00
C LYS A 125 -6.85 28.49 -3.34
N SER A 126 -8.00 28.94 -3.82
CA SER A 126 -8.08 29.92 -4.91
C SER A 126 -7.24 31.12 -4.47
N ALA A 127 -6.20 31.39 -5.26
CA ALA A 127 -5.42 32.61 -5.17
C ALA A 127 -6.28 33.81 -5.53
#